data_8b6c368ec382419aa36bd0d1632c1340
#
_entry.id   8b6c368ec382419aa36bd0d1632c1340
#
_cell.length_a   1.000
_cell.length_b   1.000
_cell.length_c   1.000
_cell.angle_alpha   90.00
_cell.angle_beta   90.00
_cell.angle_gamma   90.00
#
_symmetry.space_group_name_H-M   'P 1'
#
loop_
_entity.id
_entity.type
_entity.pdbx_description
1 polymer ?
#
loop_
_entity_poly.entity_id
_entity_poly.type
_entity_poly.pdbx_seq_one_letter_code
_entity_poly.pdbx_strand_id
1 'polypeptide(L)'
;MISPITINISSPNTPGLRDLHLANNLKNLLKNIENLRKKNEIRTVPIFVKISPDLNDDELGVMCGIFLEFNVDGIIISNTTLERPFKGFGINLKGGLSGRLLYQTSTDQLKKVYEKTKGEIPLIGVGGISSAKDAYNKIRNGASLVQLYTGLVYQGPGLIKKINQEISVLLKNDGFDNIKDAVGIDTEIVNDN
;
A
#
# COMPACT_ATOMS: atom_id res chain seq x y z
N MET A 1 -17.08 -2.00 -16.97
CA MET A 1 -16.26 -1.80 -15.73
C MET A 1 -14.82 -1.97 -16.14
N ILE A 2 -13.97 -0.97 -15.89
CA ILE A 2 -12.54 -1.03 -16.25
C ILE A 2 -11.77 -1.49 -15.02
N SER A 3 -11.04 -2.62 -15.14
CA SER A 3 -10.20 -3.13 -14.05
C SER A 3 -8.87 -2.37 -14.02
N PRO A 4 -8.35 -2.01 -12.83
CA PRO A 4 -7.05 -1.38 -12.71
C PRO A 4 -5.91 -2.36 -13.06
N ILE A 5 -4.80 -1.81 -13.54
CA ILE A 5 -3.55 -2.56 -13.74
C ILE A 5 -2.63 -2.28 -12.56
N THR A 6 -2.12 -3.33 -11.92
CA THR A 6 -1.11 -3.18 -10.87
C THR A 6 0.28 -3.48 -11.42
N ILE A 7 1.16 -2.50 -11.33
CA ILE A 7 2.58 -2.64 -11.64
C ILE A 7 3.29 -3.04 -10.35
N ASN A 8 3.69 -4.30 -10.29
CA ASN A 8 4.40 -4.83 -9.13
C ASN A 8 5.91 -4.72 -9.33
N ILE A 9 6.53 -3.72 -8.72
CA ILE A 9 7.98 -3.48 -8.79
C ILE A 9 8.74 -4.01 -7.55
N SER A 10 8.07 -4.71 -6.65
CA SER A 10 8.57 -4.94 -5.28
C SER A 10 8.74 -6.40 -4.88
N SER A 11 8.59 -7.37 -5.82
CA SER A 11 8.73 -8.79 -5.48
C SER A 11 10.15 -9.10 -4.98
N PRO A 12 10.30 -9.68 -3.77
CA PRO A 12 11.60 -10.12 -3.27
C PRO A 12 12.10 -11.40 -3.95
N ASN A 13 11.24 -12.07 -4.71
CA ASN A 13 11.52 -13.39 -5.29
C ASN A 13 12.01 -13.31 -6.74
N THR A 14 11.98 -12.11 -7.33
CA THR A 14 12.39 -11.89 -8.72
C THR A 14 13.68 -11.10 -8.74
N PRO A 15 14.81 -11.71 -9.15
CA PRO A 15 16.10 -11.01 -9.24
C PRO A 15 16.00 -9.76 -10.12
N GLY A 16 16.58 -8.65 -9.66
CA GLY A 16 16.62 -7.38 -10.41
C GLY A 16 15.31 -6.60 -10.43
N LEU A 17 14.17 -7.15 -9.98
CA LEU A 17 12.90 -6.42 -10.03
C LEU A 17 12.92 -5.19 -9.12
N ARG A 18 13.60 -5.27 -7.98
CA ARG A 18 13.74 -4.14 -7.05
C ARG A 18 14.64 -3.03 -7.57
N ASP A 19 15.41 -3.25 -8.64
CA ASP A 19 16.16 -2.18 -9.32
C ASP A 19 15.21 -1.14 -9.95
N LEU A 20 13.93 -1.49 -10.13
CA LEU A 20 12.87 -0.56 -10.52
C LEU A 20 12.53 0.47 -9.43
N HIS A 21 13.03 0.32 -8.19
CA HIS A 21 12.96 1.36 -7.17
C HIS A 21 13.94 2.51 -7.43
N LEU A 22 15.00 2.26 -8.22
CA LEU A 22 15.94 3.32 -8.60
C LEU A 22 15.21 4.39 -9.43
N ALA A 23 15.42 5.65 -9.06
CA ALA A 23 14.68 6.79 -9.62
C ALA A 23 14.62 6.80 -11.15
N ASN A 24 15.75 6.59 -11.82
CA ASN A 24 15.83 6.60 -13.29
C ASN A 24 15.02 5.46 -13.92
N ASN A 25 15.09 4.26 -13.34
CA ASN A 25 14.36 3.09 -13.84
C ASN A 25 12.86 3.27 -13.66
N LEU A 26 12.43 3.77 -12.49
CA LEU A 26 11.03 4.06 -12.21
C LEU A 26 10.47 5.13 -13.14
N LYS A 27 11.19 6.26 -13.33
CA LYS A 27 10.79 7.32 -14.27
C LYS A 27 10.67 6.79 -15.71
N ASN A 28 11.62 6.02 -16.17
CA ASN A 28 11.58 5.42 -17.52
C ASN A 28 10.39 4.48 -17.68
N LEU A 29 10.10 3.65 -16.68
CA LEU A 29 8.96 2.75 -16.69
C LEU A 29 7.64 3.53 -16.79
N LEU A 30 7.42 4.50 -15.90
CA LEU A 30 6.19 5.29 -15.86
C LEU A 30 6.01 6.14 -17.13
N LYS A 31 7.10 6.72 -17.66
CA LYS A 31 7.08 7.45 -18.94
C LYS A 31 6.68 6.55 -20.11
N ASN A 32 7.19 5.33 -20.17
CA ASN A 32 6.80 4.38 -21.21
C ASN A 32 5.33 4.00 -21.13
N ILE A 33 4.82 3.80 -19.91
CA ILE A 33 3.40 3.51 -19.67
C ILE A 33 2.52 4.69 -20.09
N GLU A 34 2.90 5.90 -19.70
CA GLU A 34 2.20 7.12 -20.11
C GLU A 34 2.14 7.27 -21.64
N ASN A 35 3.26 7.04 -22.31
CA ASN A 35 3.33 7.07 -23.78
C ASN A 35 2.42 6.02 -24.42
N LEU A 36 2.38 4.79 -23.88
CA LEU A 36 1.49 3.74 -24.35
C LEU A 36 0.02 4.09 -24.14
N ARG A 37 -0.33 4.67 -22.97
CA ARG A 37 -1.69 5.15 -22.68
C ARG A 37 -2.13 6.22 -23.68
N LYS A 38 -1.23 7.17 -23.97
CA LYS A 38 -1.50 8.24 -24.96
C LYS A 38 -1.68 7.68 -26.37
N LYS A 39 -0.77 6.78 -26.80
CA LYS A 39 -0.78 6.18 -28.16
C LYS A 39 -2.02 5.34 -28.43
N ASN A 40 -2.52 4.61 -27.44
CA ASN A 40 -3.64 3.68 -27.60
C ASN A 40 -4.98 4.24 -27.09
N GLU A 41 -5.03 5.52 -26.73
CA GLU A 41 -6.21 6.18 -26.13
C GLU A 41 -6.78 5.48 -24.88
N ILE A 42 -5.94 4.68 -24.19
CA ILE A 42 -6.31 3.89 -22.99
C ILE A 42 -6.11 4.71 -21.71
N ARG A 43 -6.44 6.00 -21.73
CA ARG A 43 -6.26 6.89 -20.57
C ARG A 43 -7.14 6.55 -19.37
N THR A 44 -8.17 5.75 -19.58
CA THR A 44 -9.20 5.44 -18.56
C THR A 44 -8.83 4.25 -17.66
N VAL A 45 -7.76 3.49 -17.97
CA VAL A 45 -7.35 2.34 -17.15
C VAL A 45 -6.50 2.83 -15.99
N PRO A 46 -6.95 2.70 -14.72
CA PRO A 46 -6.15 3.11 -13.56
C PRO A 46 -4.87 2.28 -13.43
N ILE A 47 -3.76 2.95 -13.14
CA ILE A 47 -2.45 2.32 -12.90
C ILE A 47 -2.09 2.45 -11.44
N PHE A 48 -1.98 1.31 -10.77
CA PHE A 48 -1.51 1.23 -9.39
C PHE A 48 -0.07 0.70 -9.35
N VAL A 49 0.75 1.23 -8.45
CA VAL A 49 2.12 0.76 -8.24
C VAL A 49 2.23 0.09 -6.89
N LYS A 50 2.74 -1.15 -6.85
CA LYS A 50 2.95 -1.89 -5.59
C LYS A 50 4.40 -1.84 -5.17
N ILE A 51 4.64 -1.29 -3.98
CA ILE A 51 5.98 -1.03 -3.43
C ILE A 51 6.38 -2.00 -2.32
N SER A 52 7.68 -2.03 -2.01
CA SER A 52 8.27 -2.82 -0.92
C SER A 52 8.06 -2.13 0.43
N PRO A 53 7.89 -2.90 1.53
CA PRO A 53 7.91 -2.34 2.87
C PRO A 53 9.34 -2.04 3.38
N ASP A 54 10.36 -2.48 2.65
CA ASP A 54 11.77 -2.44 3.07
C ASP A 54 12.52 -1.18 2.55
N LEU A 55 11.79 -0.18 2.03
CA LEU A 55 12.36 1.09 1.56
C LEU A 55 12.74 1.96 2.76
N ASN A 56 13.92 2.56 2.70
CA ASN A 56 14.30 3.60 3.65
C ASN A 56 13.59 4.95 3.33
N ASP A 57 13.76 5.92 4.20
CA ASP A 57 13.01 7.18 4.13
C ASP A 57 13.36 8.04 2.92
N ASP A 58 14.64 8.03 2.51
CA ASP A 58 15.13 8.78 1.34
C ASP A 58 14.62 8.15 0.04
N GLU A 59 14.74 6.82 -0.09
CA GLU A 59 14.18 6.07 -1.22
C GLU A 59 12.68 6.31 -1.36
N LEU A 60 11.95 6.24 -0.24
CA LEU A 60 10.52 6.46 -0.20
C LEU A 60 10.15 7.88 -0.64
N GLY A 61 10.90 8.89 -0.16
CA GLY A 61 10.70 10.29 -0.55
C GLY A 61 10.87 10.51 -2.05
N VAL A 62 11.95 9.97 -2.62
CA VAL A 62 12.20 10.03 -4.07
C VAL A 62 11.09 9.36 -4.87
N MET A 63 10.65 8.17 -4.44
CA MET A 63 9.57 7.45 -5.12
C MET A 63 8.23 8.19 -5.04
N CYS A 64 7.87 8.73 -3.89
CA CYS A 64 6.64 9.52 -3.73
C CYS A 64 6.65 10.75 -4.65
N GLY A 65 7.78 11.46 -4.75
CA GLY A 65 7.93 12.58 -5.69
C GLY A 65 7.71 12.15 -7.15
N ILE A 66 8.24 11.01 -7.55
CA ILE A 66 8.02 10.45 -8.89
C ILE A 66 6.56 10.07 -9.12
N PHE A 67 5.90 9.45 -8.13
CA PHE A 67 4.49 9.08 -8.25
C PHE A 67 3.58 10.29 -8.40
N LEU A 68 3.87 11.39 -7.71
CA LEU A 68 3.17 12.67 -7.89
C LEU A 68 3.45 13.28 -9.28
N GLU A 69 4.72 13.30 -9.72
CA GLU A 69 5.13 13.80 -11.05
C GLU A 69 4.38 13.10 -12.20
N PHE A 70 4.20 11.78 -12.09
CA PHE A 70 3.54 10.96 -13.12
C PHE A 70 2.04 10.74 -12.88
N ASN A 71 1.46 11.32 -11.86
CA ASN A 71 0.03 11.21 -11.52
C ASN A 71 -0.43 9.74 -11.53
N VAL A 72 0.24 8.86 -10.76
CA VAL A 72 -0.19 7.47 -10.62
C VAL A 72 -1.56 7.42 -9.93
N ASP A 73 -2.43 6.52 -10.39
CA ASP A 73 -3.83 6.46 -9.91
C ASP A 73 -3.96 5.83 -8.51
N GLY A 74 -2.89 5.23 -7.98
CA GLY A 74 -2.86 4.70 -6.63
C GLY A 74 -1.57 3.95 -6.29
N ILE A 75 -1.30 3.78 -4.99
CA ILE A 75 -0.13 3.05 -4.49
C ILE A 75 -0.59 1.93 -3.58
N ILE A 76 -0.06 0.71 -3.79
CA ILE A 76 -0.34 -0.45 -2.94
C ILE A 76 0.83 -0.66 -1.98
N ILE A 77 0.55 -0.60 -0.68
CA ILE A 77 1.52 -0.68 0.40
C ILE A 77 1.11 -1.78 1.38
N SER A 78 1.77 -2.92 1.38
CA SER A 78 3.04 -3.22 0.75
C SER A 78 3.09 -4.64 0.20
N ASN A 79 4.22 -4.98 -0.41
CA ASN A 79 4.61 -6.37 -0.64
C ASN A 79 5.07 -7.02 0.69
N THR A 80 5.59 -8.24 0.64
CA THR A 80 6.23 -8.94 1.75
C THR A 80 7.62 -8.38 2.05
N THR A 81 8.08 -8.50 3.30
CA THR A 81 9.40 -8.02 3.75
C THR A 81 10.47 -9.10 3.69
N LEU A 82 11.72 -8.70 3.40
CA LEU A 82 12.90 -9.56 3.58
C LEU A 82 13.45 -9.52 5.01
N GLU A 83 13.03 -8.54 5.79
CA GLU A 83 13.43 -8.45 7.19
C GLU A 83 12.87 -9.61 8.01
N ARG A 84 13.60 -9.97 9.06
CA ARG A 84 13.21 -11.02 10.00
C ARG A 84 13.10 -10.44 11.41
N PRO A 85 12.06 -10.80 12.18
CA PRO A 85 11.76 -10.16 13.46
C PRO A 85 12.86 -10.39 14.53
N PHE A 86 13.66 -11.46 14.37
CA PHE A 86 14.79 -11.77 15.25
C PHE A 86 15.78 -12.70 14.58
N LYS A 87 17.04 -12.70 15.09
CA LYS A 87 18.09 -13.61 14.60
C LYS A 87 17.67 -15.07 14.77
N GLY A 88 17.84 -15.84 13.71
CA GLY A 88 17.47 -17.27 13.70
C GLY A 88 16.07 -17.56 13.16
N PHE A 89 15.20 -16.57 13.06
CA PHE A 89 13.88 -16.77 12.50
C PHE A 89 13.94 -17.01 11.00
N GLY A 90 13.59 -18.23 10.58
CA GLY A 90 13.51 -18.57 9.17
C GLY A 90 14.81 -18.42 8.38
N ILE A 91 15.97 -18.67 9.00
CA ILE A 91 17.32 -18.46 8.42
C ILE A 91 17.46 -19.06 7.03
N ASN A 92 16.85 -20.22 6.79
CA ASN A 92 16.95 -20.94 5.52
C ASN A 92 15.71 -20.76 4.61
N LEU A 93 14.75 -19.91 5.02
CA LEU A 93 13.55 -19.68 4.21
C LEU A 93 13.79 -18.60 3.17
N LYS A 94 13.64 -18.97 1.93
CA LYS A 94 13.65 -18.03 0.78
C LYS A 94 12.30 -17.29 0.72
N GLY A 95 12.34 -16.06 0.18
CA GLY A 95 11.15 -15.25 -0.05
C GLY A 95 10.81 -14.27 1.07
N GLY A 96 9.75 -13.53 0.89
CA GLY A 96 9.31 -12.49 1.81
C GLY A 96 8.42 -13.01 2.93
N LEU A 97 8.52 -12.39 4.10
CA LEU A 97 7.67 -12.63 5.25
C LEU A 97 6.34 -11.88 5.09
N SER A 98 5.23 -12.58 5.32
CA SER A 98 3.86 -12.04 5.30
C SER A 98 3.15 -12.28 6.64
N GLY A 99 1.88 -11.93 6.70
CA GLY A 99 1.04 -12.16 7.88
C GLY A 99 1.28 -11.15 9.00
N ARG A 100 0.96 -11.54 10.24
CA ARG A 100 0.91 -10.63 11.39
C ARG A 100 2.22 -9.87 11.64
N LEU A 101 3.35 -10.52 11.41
CA LEU A 101 4.68 -9.92 11.61
C LEU A 101 4.98 -8.76 10.65
N LEU A 102 4.30 -8.69 9.51
CA LEU A 102 4.42 -7.58 8.55
C LEU A 102 3.54 -6.37 8.93
N TYR A 103 2.60 -6.54 9.86
CA TYR A 103 1.55 -5.54 10.11
C TYR A 103 2.11 -4.17 10.45
N GLN A 104 3.00 -4.08 11.44
CA GLN A 104 3.55 -2.80 11.90
C GLN A 104 4.35 -2.13 10.80
N THR A 105 5.34 -2.81 10.22
CA THR A 105 6.19 -2.27 9.16
C THR A 105 5.37 -1.74 7.98
N SER A 106 4.35 -2.52 7.55
CA SER A 106 3.49 -2.09 6.43
C SER A 106 2.54 -0.94 6.79
N THR A 107 2.21 -0.76 8.07
CA THR A 107 1.37 0.35 8.52
C THR A 107 2.17 1.63 8.66
N ASP A 108 3.39 1.54 9.22
CA ASP A 108 4.30 2.69 9.33
C ASP A 108 4.71 3.21 7.93
N GLN A 109 5.00 2.29 7.01
CA GLN A 109 5.28 2.66 5.61
C GLN A 109 4.08 3.34 4.94
N LEU A 110 2.87 2.83 5.18
CA LEU A 110 1.62 3.42 4.66
C LEU A 110 1.45 4.85 5.15
N LYS A 111 1.59 5.08 6.46
CA LYS A 111 1.53 6.40 7.07
C LYS A 111 2.52 7.37 6.42
N LYS A 112 3.79 6.97 6.31
CA LYS A 112 4.83 7.78 5.68
C LYS A 112 4.53 8.14 4.22
N VAL A 113 4.01 7.19 3.43
CA VAL A 113 3.62 7.47 2.03
C VAL A 113 2.47 8.46 2.00
N TYR A 114 1.47 8.31 2.86
CA TYR A 114 0.34 9.23 2.94
C TYR A 114 0.82 10.66 3.24
N GLU A 115 1.68 10.82 4.24
CA GLU A 115 2.27 12.12 4.61
C GLU A 115 3.12 12.71 3.48
N LYS A 116 4.02 11.91 2.87
CA LYS A 116 4.89 12.36 1.77
C LYS A 116 4.11 12.72 0.49
N THR A 117 2.98 12.09 0.25
CA THR A 117 2.08 12.42 -0.87
C THR A 117 0.99 13.43 -0.50
N LYS A 118 0.96 13.89 0.75
CA LYS A 118 -0.07 14.81 1.29
C LYS A 118 -1.50 14.33 1.04
N GLY A 119 -1.71 13.00 1.00
CA GLY A 119 -3.00 12.40 0.70
C GLY A 119 -3.48 12.57 -0.75
N GLU A 120 -2.67 13.12 -1.65
CA GLU A 120 -3.07 13.37 -3.05
C GLU A 120 -3.25 12.10 -3.86
N ILE A 121 -2.56 11.00 -3.50
CA ILE A 121 -2.64 9.72 -4.19
C ILE A 121 -3.39 8.71 -3.33
N PRO A 122 -4.47 8.07 -3.82
CA PRO A 122 -5.17 7.03 -3.10
C PRO A 122 -4.25 5.85 -2.73
N LEU A 123 -4.31 5.40 -1.48
CA LEU A 123 -3.48 4.30 -0.99
C LEU A 123 -4.30 3.05 -0.72
N ILE A 124 -3.72 1.89 -1.04
CA ILE A 124 -4.27 0.58 -0.68
C ILE A 124 -3.36 -0.07 0.35
N GLY A 125 -3.85 -0.22 1.58
CA GLY A 125 -3.10 -0.82 2.68
C GLY A 125 -3.12 -2.35 2.62
N VAL A 126 -1.93 -2.97 2.61
CA VAL A 126 -1.76 -4.43 2.58
C VAL A 126 -0.70 -4.84 3.60
N GLY A 127 -0.90 -5.98 4.25
CA GLY A 127 0.08 -6.59 5.15
C GLY A 127 -0.43 -6.73 6.58
N GLY A 128 -0.51 -7.96 7.05
CA GLY A 128 -0.79 -8.34 8.42
C GLY A 128 -2.23 -8.12 8.91
N ILE A 129 -3.16 -7.73 8.05
CA ILE A 129 -4.57 -7.53 8.40
C ILE A 129 -5.21 -8.89 8.74
N SER A 130 -5.78 -8.98 9.94
CA SER A 130 -6.47 -10.17 10.45
C SER A 130 -7.73 -9.84 11.25
N SER A 131 -8.05 -8.57 11.41
CA SER A 131 -9.22 -8.08 12.15
C SER A 131 -9.73 -6.76 11.58
N ALA A 132 -10.92 -6.35 11.99
CA ALA A 132 -11.46 -5.03 11.66
C ALA A 132 -10.63 -3.90 12.24
N LYS A 133 -10.08 -4.09 13.46
CA LYS A 133 -9.16 -3.11 14.06
C LYS A 133 -7.93 -2.90 13.21
N ASP A 134 -7.32 -3.97 12.68
CA ASP A 134 -6.15 -3.87 11.81
C ASP A 134 -6.48 -3.11 10.53
N ALA A 135 -7.61 -3.43 9.91
CA ALA A 135 -8.07 -2.78 8.68
C ALA A 135 -8.39 -1.29 8.92
N TYR A 136 -9.14 -1.00 9.98
CA TYR A 136 -9.52 0.37 10.34
C TYR A 136 -8.32 1.24 10.71
N ASN A 137 -7.34 0.67 11.43
CA ASN A 137 -6.11 1.37 11.74
C ASN A 137 -5.30 1.70 10.47
N LYS A 138 -5.28 0.85 9.45
CA LYS A 138 -4.68 1.20 8.16
C LYS A 138 -5.43 2.34 7.47
N ILE A 139 -6.75 2.38 7.55
CA ILE A 139 -7.55 3.47 7.00
C ILE A 139 -7.21 4.77 7.73
N ARG A 140 -7.18 4.76 9.06
CA ARG A 140 -6.80 5.93 9.86
C ARG A 140 -5.38 6.43 9.58
N ASN A 141 -4.49 5.55 9.09
CA ASN A 141 -3.13 5.88 8.65
C ASN A 141 -3.02 6.16 7.14
N GLY A 142 -4.13 6.43 6.45
CA GLY A 142 -4.15 6.94 5.08
C GLY A 142 -4.58 5.96 3.99
N ALA A 143 -4.96 4.72 4.32
CA ALA A 143 -5.49 3.80 3.32
C ALA A 143 -6.92 4.15 2.92
N SER A 144 -7.18 4.34 1.63
CA SER A 144 -8.53 4.45 1.08
C SER A 144 -9.22 3.08 0.95
N LEU A 145 -8.42 2.03 0.73
CA LEU A 145 -8.85 0.63 0.64
C LEU A 145 -7.85 -0.27 1.35
N VAL A 146 -8.27 -1.48 1.69
CA VAL A 146 -7.38 -2.51 2.26
C VAL A 146 -7.45 -3.80 1.46
N GLN A 147 -6.33 -4.53 1.43
CA GLN A 147 -6.24 -5.89 0.89
C GLN A 147 -5.68 -6.83 1.95
N LEU A 148 -6.11 -8.08 1.93
CA LEU A 148 -5.60 -9.11 2.82
C LEU A 148 -5.42 -10.44 2.07
N TYR A 149 -4.44 -11.22 2.48
CA TYR A 149 -4.17 -12.54 1.93
C TYR A 149 -3.99 -13.58 3.04
N THR A 150 -2.93 -13.45 3.85
CA THR A 150 -2.59 -14.43 4.89
C THR A 150 -3.72 -14.59 5.94
N GLY A 151 -4.40 -13.49 6.29
CA GLY A 151 -5.56 -13.55 7.19
C GLY A 151 -6.70 -14.42 6.64
N LEU A 152 -6.95 -14.38 5.33
CA LEU A 152 -7.95 -15.23 4.67
C LEU A 152 -7.57 -16.72 4.73
N VAL A 153 -6.27 -17.04 4.58
CA VAL A 153 -5.78 -18.41 4.63
C VAL A 153 -6.11 -19.06 5.99
N TYR A 154 -5.93 -18.30 7.08
CA TYR A 154 -6.14 -18.81 8.43
C TYR A 154 -7.60 -18.72 8.91
N GLN A 155 -8.35 -17.70 8.50
CA GLN A 155 -9.69 -17.42 9.04
C GLN A 155 -10.82 -17.66 8.03
N GLY A 156 -10.46 -17.97 6.77
CA GLY A 156 -11.43 -18.21 5.70
C GLY A 156 -12.11 -16.95 5.15
N PRO A 157 -12.94 -17.10 4.11
CA PRO A 157 -13.55 -15.98 3.39
C PRO A 157 -14.55 -15.17 4.22
N GLY A 158 -15.09 -15.73 5.29
CA GLY A 158 -15.98 -15.03 6.23
C GLY A 158 -15.33 -13.82 6.91
N LEU A 159 -13.99 -13.78 6.95
CA LEU A 159 -13.23 -12.68 7.52
C LEU A 159 -13.55 -11.34 6.83
N ILE A 160 -13.76 -11.31 5.51
CA ILE A 160 -14.08 -10.08 4.77
C ILE A 160 -15.39 -9.48 5.26
N LYS A 161 -16.43 -10.33 5.36
CA LYS A 161 -17.74 -9.88 5.85
C LYS A 161 -17.65 -9.36 7.29
N LYS A 162 -16.94 -10.09 8.14
CA LYS A 162 -16.72 -9.71 9.54
C LYS A 162 -16.01 -8.37 9.65
N ILE A 163 -14.93 -8.17 8.91
CA ILE A 163 -14.18 -6.90 8.88
C ILE A 163 -15.11 -5.74 8.49
N ASN A 164 -15.87 -5.89 7.38
CA ASN A 164 -16.75 -4.82 6.91
C ASN A 164 -17.85 -4.47 7.93
N GLN A 165 -18.43 -5.45 8.59
CA GLN A 165 -19.45 -5.23 9.62
C GLN A 165 -18.87 -4.52 10.87
N GLU A 166 -17.71 -4.98 11.33
CA GLU A 166 -17.09 -4.41 12.52
C GLU A 166 -16.49 -3.01 12.27
N ILE A 167 -15.97 -2.71 11.06
CA ILE A 167 -15.51 -1.37 10.68
C ILE A 167 -16.66 -0.37 10.80
N SER A 168 -17.87 -0.72 10.40
CA SER A 168 -19.02 0.18 10.51
C SER A 168 -19.33 0.57 11.96
N VAL A 169 -19.06 -0.33 12.91
CA VAL A 169 -19.21 -0.05 14.35
C VAL A 169 -18.09 0.84 14.84
N LEU A 170 -16.84 0.54 14.47
CA LEU A 170 -15.68 1.35 14.86
C LEU A 170 -15.81 2.79 14.36
N LEU A 171 -16.24 2.95 13.10
CA LEU A 171 -16.47 4.25 12.48
C LEU A 171 -17.47 5.10 13.24
N LYS A 172 -18.62 4.50 13.61
CA LYS A 172 -19.65 5.17 14.42
C LYS A 172 -19.16 5.54 15.82
N ASN A 173 -18.38 4.66 16.46
CA ASN A 173 -17.83 4.92 17.78
C ASN A 173 -16.86 6.13 17.78
N ASP A 174 -16.17 6.34 16.66
CA ASP A 174 -15.28 7.50 16.47
C ASP A 174 -16.04 8.75 15.97
N GLY A 175 -17.36 8.67 15.76
CA GLY A 175 -18.20 9.80 15.36
C GLY A 175 -18.18 10.12 13.86
N PHE A 176 -17.73 9.20 13.01
CA PHE A 176 -17.73 9.39 11.56
C PHE A 176 -18.94 8.74 10.90
N ASP A 177 -19.54 9.44 9.94
CA ASP A 177 -20.62 8.91 9.11
C ASP A 177 -20.09 8.22 7.84
N ASN A 178 -18.91 8.60 7.36
CA ASN A 178 -18.33 8.08 6.15
C ASN A 178 -16.89 7.61 6.39
N ILE A 179 -16.54 6.46 5.81
CA ILE A 179 -15.18 5.91 5.91
C ILE A 179 -14.10 6.85 5.37
N LYS A 180 -14.44 7.71 4.42
CA LYS A 180 -13.52 8.71 3.86
C LYS A 180 -13.07 9.72 4.90
N ASP A 181 -13.92 10.03 5.87
CA ASP A 181 -13.63 11.02 6.91
C ASP A 181 -12.60 10.48 7.93
N ALA A 182 -12.45 9.16 7.99
CA ALA A 182 -11.45 8.50 8.83
C ALA A 182 -10.09 8.28 8.12
N VAL A 183 -10.00 8.54 6.80
CA VAL A 183 -8.75 8.31 6.06
C VAL A 183 -7.71 9.34 6.48
N GLY A 184 -6.59 8.84 7.01
CA GLY A 184 -5.44 9.68 7.38
C GLY A 184 -5.59 10.46 8.68
N ILE A 185 -6.64 10.24 9.47
CA ILE A 185 -6.89 11.01 10.70
C ILE A 185 -5.78 10.87 11.76
N ASP A 186 -5.01 9.78 11.73
CA ASP A 186 -3.88 9.55 12.64
C ASP A 186 -2.53 9.97 12.02
N THR A 187 -2.53 10.72 10.93
CA THR A 187 -1.32 11.24 10.26
C THR A 187 -1.05 12.69 10.65
N GLU A 188 0.19 13.12 10.41
CA GLU A 188 0.63 14.50 10.71
C GLU A 188 0.46 15.46 9.52
N ILE A 189 -0.46 15.17 8.61
CA ILE A 189 -0.79 16.14 7.57
C ILE A 189 -1.48 17.32 8.25
N VAL A 190 -0.72 18.37 8.48
CA VAL A 190 -1.27 19.67 8.84
C VAL A 190 -2.05 20.17 7.62
N ASN A 191 -3.37 20.18 7.73
CA ASN A 191 -4.18 20.92 6.77
C ASN A 191 -3.87 22.39 6.99
N ASP A 192 -2.97 22.94 6.20
CA ASP A 192 -2.80 24.39 6.05
C ASP A 192 -4.09 24.92 5.38
N ASN A 193 -5.10 25.20 6.24
CA ASN A 193 -6.30 25.92 5.86
C ASN A 193 -6.05 27.42 5.89
#